data_fcaa1c93c423d8a353f49a7174aef03f
#
_entry.id   fcaa1c93c423d8a353f49a7174aef03f
#
_cell.length_a   1.000
_cell.length_b   1.000
_cell.length_c   1.000
_cell.angle_alpha   90.00
_cell.angle_beta   90.00
_cell.angle_gamma   90.00
#
_symmetry.space_group_name_H-M   'P 1'
#
loop_
_entity.id
_entity.type
_entity.pdbx_description
1 polymer ?
#
loop_
_entity_poly.entity_id
_entity_poly.type
_entity_poly.pdbx_seq_one_letter_code
_entity_poly.pdbx_strand_id
1 'polypeptide(L)'
;HLANMAWLDGQPLLFDCIEFNENFRWIDVVNEIAFLAMDLDDREQAALAWIFVNRYLQETGDYQGASLLNFYKTYRAMVRAKVTGLRLAQDDLDATQRLRAEHLFQSYLDLAENYTLSDAATLIITHGLSGSGKSTFASQLASLAGCIHLRSDLERKRLHGLAATADSESPVAGGIY
;
A
#
# COMPACT_ATOMS: atom_id res chain seq x y z
N HIS A 1 9.56 1.32 -5.49
CA HIS A 1 9.64 -0.06 -5.00
C HIS A 1 10.87 -0.25 -4.10
N LEU A 2 11.00 -1.40 -3.41
CA LEU A 2 12.04 -1.61 -2.39
C LEU A 2 13.46 -1.51 -2.94
N ALA A 3 13.70 -1.81 -4.22
CA ALA A 3 15.02 -1.65 -4.82
C ALA A 3 15.51 -0.18 -4.89
N ASN A 4 14.61 0.79 -4.77
CA ASN A 4 14.90 2.23 -4.73
C ASN A 4 14.89 2.77 -3.29
N MET A 5 15.09 1.89 -2.31
CA MET A 5 15.17 2.23 -0.89
C MET A 5 16.46 1.66 -0.31
N ALA A 6 17.14 2.46 0.51
CA ALA A 6 18.28 2.04 1.32
C ALA A 6 18.01 2.37 2.80
N TRP A 7 18.65 1.65 3.68
CA TRP A 7 18.62 1.94 5.10
C TRP A 7 19.92 2.64 5.47
N LEU A 8 19.84 3.92 5.86
CA LEU A 8 20.99 4.73 6.20
C LEU A 8 20.73 5.45 7.55
N ASP A 9 21.67 5.36 8.46
CA ASP A 9 21.63 6.04 9.78
C ASP A 9 20.33 5.80 10.56
N GLY A 10 19.78 4.57 10.47
CA GLY A 10 18.56 4.20 11.17
C GLY A 10 17.27 4.69 10.52
N GLN A 11 17.33 5.21 9.30
CA GLN A 11 16.19 5.72 8.55
C GLN A 11 16.15 5.19 7.12
N PRO A 12 14.94 5.02 6.53
CA PRO A 12 14.80 4.68 5.12
C PRO A 12 15.15 5.91 4.26
N LEU A 13 16.04 5.71 3.31
CA LEU A 13 16.38 6.67 2.27
C LEU A 13 15.76 6.23 0.94
N LEU A 14 15.00 7.11 0.30
CA LEU A 14 14.47 6.91 -1.05
C LEU A 14 15.44 7.53 -2.05
N PHE A 15 15.72 6.83 -3.15
CA PHE A 15 16.60 7.31 -4.21
C PHE A 15 16.07 6.87 -5.59
N ASP A 16 16.74 7.31 -6.66
CA ASP A 16 16.41 6.97 -8.05
C ASP A 16 15.01 7.46 -8.46
N CYS A 17 14.74 8.75 -8.23
CA CYS A 17 13.54 9.37 -8.76
C CYS A 17 13.65 9.60 -10.27
N ILE A 18 12.52 9.75 -10.95
CA ILE A 18 12.48 10.01 -12.40
C ILE A 18 13.03 11.41 -12.67
N GLU A 19 14.18 11.49 -13.34
CA GLU A 19 14.86 12.75 -13.69
C GLU A 19 14.83 13.05 -15.19
N PHE A 20 14.72 12.00 -16.02
CA PHE A 20 14.86 12.07 -17.47
C PHE A 20 13.61 12.54 -18.22
N ASN A 21 12.43 12.55 -17.59
CA ASN A 21 11.19 13.01 -18.19
C ASN A 21 10.25 13.55 -17.11
N GLU A 22 10.04 14.87 -17.13
CA GLU A 22 9.21 15.54 -16.14
C GLU A 22 7.75 15.08 -16.16
N ASN A 23 7.19 14.73 -17.32
CA ASN A 23 5.81 14.28 -17.44
C ASN A 23 5.55 12.97 -16.70
N PHE A 24 6.57 12.12 -16.51
CA PHE A 24 6.44 10.87 -15.75
C PHE A 24 6.44 11.06 -14.24
N ARG A 25 6.71 12.29 -13.76
CA ARG A 25 6.63 12.64 -12.34
C ARG A 25 5.22 13.04 -11.92
N TRP A 26 4.38 13.44 -12.87
CA TRP A 26 3.00 13.86 -12.62
C TRP A 26 2.05 12.67 -12.82
N ILE A 27 1.93 11.86 -11.79
CA ILE A 27 1.09 10.67 -11.77
C ILE A 27 0.17 10.71 -10.55
N ASP A 28 -0.86 9.88 -10.58
CA ASP A 28 -1.69 9.64 -9.41
C ASP A 28 -0.86 9.12 -8.23
N VAL A 29 -1.03 9.73 -7.05
CA VAL A 29 -0.28 9.32 -5.85
C VAL A 29 -0.54 7.87 -5.50
N VAL A 30 -1.77 7.36 -5.70
CA VAL A 30 -2.10 5.96 -5.45
C VAL A 30 -1.30 5.01 -6.33
N ASN A 31 -0.89 5.44 -7.52
CA ASN A 31 0.00 4.67 -8.39
C ASN A 31 1.39 4.46 -7.75
N GLU A 32 1.93 5.46 -7.05
CA GLU A 32 3.20 5.31 -6.30
C GLU A 32 3.01 4.42 -5.06
N ILE A 33 1.92 4.61 -4.32
CA ILE A 33 1.57 3.78 -3.16
C ILE A 33 1.40 2.32 -3.59
N ALA A 34 0.71 2.08 -4.69
CA ALA A 34 0.49 0.75 -5.25
C ALA A 34 1.80 0.05 -5.64
N PHE A 35 2.81 0.80 -6.07
CA PHE A 35 4.09 0.20 -6.49
C PHE A 35 4.83 -0.45 -5.32
N LEU A 36 4.91 0.24 -4.17
CA LEU A 36 5.52 -0.35 -2.98
C LEU A 36 4.65 -1.48 -2.41
N ALA A 37 3.33 -1.29 -2.37
CA ALA A 37 2.42 -2.32 -1.88
C ALA A 37 2.52 -3.61 -2.72
N MET A 38 2.55 -3.50 -4.05
CA MET A 38 2.73 -4.62 -4.97
C MET A 38 4.09 -5.31 -4.78
N ASP A 39 5.18 -4.55 -4.60
CA ASP A 39 6.51 -5.13 -4.38
C ASP A 39 6.63 -5.85 -3.02
N LEU A 40 5.87 -5.41 -2.01
CA LEU A 40 5.73 -6.13 -0.74
C LEU A 40 4.91 -7.42 -0.90
N ASP A 41 3.83 -7.39 -1.68
CA ASP A 41 3.04 -8.59 -1.98
C ASP A 41 3.85 -9.65 -2.74
N ASP A 42 4.63 -9.23 -3.75
CA ASP A 42 5.56 -10.11 -4.50
C ASP A 42 6.57 -10.81 -3.58
N ARG A 43 6.89 -10.19 -2.45
CA ARG A 43 7.79 -10.74 -1.42
C ARG A 43 7.06 -11.48 -0.29
N GLU A 44 5.79 -11.82 -0.47
CA GLU A 44 4.95 -12.48 0.54
C GLU A 44 4.80 -11.67 1.85
N GLN A 45 4.92 -10.34 1.76
CA GLN A 45 4.79 -9.41 2.88
C GLN A 45 3.48 -8.62 2.85
N ALA A 46 2.37 -9.29 2.51
CA ALA A 46 1.06 -8.66 2.36
C ALA A 46 0.62 -7.88 3.62
N ALA A 47 0.93 -8.39 4.83
CA ALA A 47 0.62 -7.67 6.07
C ALA A 47 1.35 -6.31 6.14
N LEU A 48 2.60 -6.23 5.72
CA LEU A 48 3.35 -4.97 5.65
C LEU A 48 2.81 -4.04 4.57
N ALA A 49 2.38 -4.59 3.42
CA ALA A 49 1.72 -3.81 2.38
C ALA A 49 0.46 -3.13 2.92
N TRP A 50 -0.38 -3.85 3.66
CA TRP A 50 -1.59 -3.29 4.26
C TRP A 50 -1.33 -2.33 5.42
N ILE A 51 -0.29 -2.54 6.23
CA ILE A 51 0.16 -1.55 7.22
C ILE A 51 0.54 -0.24 6.54
N PHE A 52 1.32 -0.32 5.46
CA PHE A 52 1.75 0.85 4.69
C PHE A 52 0.56 1.58 4.04
N VAL A 53 -0.32 0.86 3.35
CA VAL A 53 -1.52 1.44 2.71
C VAL A 53 -2.43 2.10 3.75
N ASN A 54 -2.72 1.42 4.85
CA ASN A 54 -3.55 1.98 5.91
C ASN A 54 -2.92 3.22 6.57
N ARG A 55 -1.60 3.25 6.72
CA ARG A 55 -0.91 4.43 7.24
C ARG A 55 -1.05 5.62 6.29
N TYR A 56 -0.85 5.41 4.99
CA TYR A 56 -1.08 6.43 3.97
C TYR A 56 -2.51 6.98 4.05
N LEU A 57 -3.52 6.10 4.05
CA LEU A 57 -4.92 6.51 4.09
C LEU A 57 -5.27 7.29 5.36
N GLN A 58 -4.74 6.86 6.50
CA GLN A 58 -4.95 7.55 7.79
C GLN A 58 -4.29 8.93 7.85
N GLU A 59 -3.14 9.12 7.23
CA GLU A 59 -2.45 10.41 7.21
C GLU A 59 -3.10 11.39 6.21
N THR A 60 -3.47 10.90 5.03
CA THR A 60 -3.94 11.76 3.93
C THR A 60 -5.46 11.93 3.90
N GLY A 61 -6.23 10.92 4.33
CA GLY A 61 -7.68 10.84 4.15
C GLY A 61 -8.10 10.47 2.74
N ASP A 62 -7.19 10.04 1.89
CA ASP A 62 -7.46 9.70 0.48
C ASP A 62 -8.12 8.32 0.34
N TYR A 63 -9.24 8.11 1.03
CA TYR A 63 -9.99 6.85 0.91
C TYR A 63 -10.66 6.67 -0.46
N GLN A 64 -10.87 7.74 -1.21
CA GLN A 64 -11.38 7.64 -2.58
C GLN A 64 -10.35 6.99 -3.50
N GLY A 65 -9.10 7.35 -3.36
CA GLY A 65 -7.98 6.74 -4.08
C GLY A 65 -7.83 5.24 -3.82
N ALA A 66 -8.26 4.76 -2.65
CA ALA A 66 -8.21 3.34 -2.32
C ALA A 66 -8.98 2.44 -3.31
N SER A 67 -10.01 2.95 -3.97
CA SER A 67 -10.75 2.24 -5.02
C SER A 67 -9.90 1.93 -6.26
N LEU A 68 -8.82 2.68 -6.47
CA LEU A 68 -7.89 2.51 -7.60
C LEU A 68 -6.67 1.64 -7.22
N LEU A 69 -6.55 1.24 -5.96
CA LEU A 69 -5.36 0.53 -5.47
C LEU A 69 -5.07 -0.75 -6.26
N ASN A 70 -6.07 -1.62 -6.41
CA ASN A 70 -5.91 -2.88 -7.13
C ASN A 70 -5.63 -2.65 -8.62
N PHE A 71 -6.26 -1.65 -9.25
CA PHE A 71 -5.95 -1.28 -10.63
C PHE A 71 -4.47 -0.88 -10.79
N TYR A 72 -3.95 -0.03 -9.92
CA TYR A 72 -2.55 0.37 -10.00
C TYR A 72 -1.57 -0.74 -9.56
N LYS A 73 -1.93 -1.60 -8.63
CA LYS A 73 -1.14 -2.79 -8.28
C LYS A 73 -1.02 -3.73 -9.50
N THR A 74 -2.14 -4.00 -10.20
CA THR A 74 -2.16 -4.76 -11.46
C THR A 74 -1.25 -4.09 -12.49
N TYR A 75 -1.41 -2.79 -12.72
CA TYR A 75 -0.59 -2.03 -13.65
C TYR A 75 0.91 -2.15 -13.33
N ARG A 76 1.30 -1.97 -12.07
CA ARG A 76 2.70 -2.05 -11.65
C ARG A 76 3.26 -3.47 -11.76
N ALA A 77 2.49 -4.50 -11.45
CA ALA A 77 2.87 -5.89 -11.66
C ALA A 77 3.12 -6.18 -13.15
N MET A 78 2.22 -5.70 -14.05
CA MET A 78 2.39 -5.82 -15.49
C MET A 78 3.61 -5.05 -16.02
N VAL A 79 3.92 -3.88 -15.46
CA VAL A 79 5.16 -3.15 -15.79
C VAL A 79 6.39 -3.99 -15.41
N ARG A 80 6.39 -4.61 -14.22
CA ARG A 80 7.48 -5.49 -13.78
C ARG A 80 7.60 -6.74 -14.65
N ALA A 81 6.48 -7.38 -14.98
CA ALA A 81 6.45 -8.50 -15.93
C ALA A 81 7.05 -8.09 -17.29
N LYS A 82 6.63 -6.95 -17.84
CA LYS A 82 7.18 -6.43 -19.11
C LYS A 82 8.69 -6.25 -19.05
N VAL A 83 9.21 -5.61 -18.00
CA VAL A 83 10.65 -5.39 -17.84
C VAL A 83 11.40 -6.71 -17.75
N THR A 84 10.87 -7.68 -16.99
CA THR A 84 11.46 -9.02 -16.86
C THR A 84 11.40 -9.79 -18.19
N GLY A 85 10.28 -9.68 -18.93
CA GLY A 85 10.14 -10.27 -20.26
C GLY A 85 11.13 -9.70 -21.29
N LEU A 86 11.37 -8.37 -21.25
CA LEU A 86 12.41 -7.74 -22.07
C LEU A 86 13.82 -8.23 -21.71
N ARG A 87 14.09 -8.51 -20.43
CA ARG A 87 15.36 -9.11 -19.99
C ARG A 87 15.50 -10.54 -20.50
N LEU A 88 14.43 -11.34 -20.50
CA LEU A 88 14.40 -12.70 -21.03
C LEU A 88 14.67 -12.77 -22.54
N ALA A 89 14.38 -11.72 -23.29
CA ALA A 89 14.62 -11.62 -24.73
C ALA A 89 16.10 -11.33 -25.07
N GLN A 90 16.97 -11.09 -24.08
CA GLN A 90 18.40 -10.84 -24.28
C GLN A 90 19.16 -12.16 -24.30
N ASP A 91 20.24 -12.23 -25.15
CA ASP A 91 21.02 -13.45 -25.37
C ASP A 91 22.15 -13.66 -24.34
N ASP A 92 22.39 -12.69 -23.45
CA ASP A 92 23.47 -12.67 -22.47
C ASP A 92 23.17 -13.38 -21.15
N LEU A 93 21.98 -13.96 -20.99
CA LEU A 93 21.58 -14.69 -19.80
C LEU A 93 22.14 -16.13 -19.79
N ASP A 94 22.81 -16.49 -18.69
CA ASP A 94 23.09 -17.89 -18.43
C ASP A 94 21.80 -18.67 -18.07
N ALA A 95 21.87 -20.01 -18.04
CA ALA A 95 20.72 -20.87 -17.77
C ALA A 95 20.07 -20.59 -16.40
N THR A 96 20.87 -20.27 -15.37
CA THR A 96 20.38 -19.99 -14.02
C THR A 96 19.68 -18.64 -13.95
N GLN A 97 20.25 -17.63 -14.60
CA GLN A 97 19.66 -16.29 -14.70
C GLN A 97 18.34 -16.34 -15.48
N ARG A 98 18.32 -17.09 -16.59
CA ARG A 98 17.09 -17.28 -17.40
C ARG A 98 15.98 -17.91 -16.58
N LEU A 99 16.25 -19.01 -15.88
CA LEU A 99 15.27 -19.70 -15.05
C LEU A 99 14.71 -18.78 -13.96
N ARG A 100 15.58 -18.00 -13.30
CA ARG A 100 15.13 -17.03 -12.27
C ARG A 100 14.23 -15.94 -12.87
N ALA A 101 14.57 -15.44 -14.05
CA ALA A 101 13.79 -14.42 -14.74
C ALA A 101 12.45 -14.98 -15.23
N GLU A 102 12.37 -16.23 -15.68
CA GLU A 102 11.13 -16.91 -16.04
C GLU A 102 10.20 -17.06 -14.83
N HIS A 103 10.72 -17.51 -13.68
CA HIS A 103 9.96 -17.57 -12.44
C HIS A 103 9.43 -16.20 -12.01
N LEU A 104 10.28 -15.18 -12.07
CA LEU A 104 9.88 -13.82 -11.67
C LEU A 104 8.86 -13.23 -12.64
N PHE A 105 8.98 -13.50 -13.94
CA PHE A 105 7.99 -13.10 -14.94
C PHE A 105 6.62 -13.71 -14.64
N GLN A 106 6.58 -15.01 -14.35
CA GLN A 106 5.35 -15.70 -14.02
C GLN A 106 4.74 -15.19 -12.71
N SER A 107 5.57 -14.99 -11.66
CA SER A 107 5.13 -14.41 -10.37
C SER A 107 4.40 -13.07 -10.56
N TYR A 108 4.93 -12.17 -11.39
CA TYR A 108 4.27 -10.89 -11.66
C TYR A 108 2.96 -11.04 -12.46
N LEU A 109 2.85 -12.02 -13.36
CA LEU A 109 1.60 -12.28 -14.07
C LEU A 109 0.53 -12.82 -13.11
N ASP A 110 0.89 -13.81 -12.28
CA ASP A 110 -0.01 -14.39 -11.29
C ASP A 110 -0.47 -13.33 -10.28
N LEU A 111 0.44 -12.46 -9.85
CA LEU A 111 0.12 -11.36 -8.95
C LEU A 111 -0.84 -10.36 -9.60
N ALA A 112 -0.60 -9.99 -10.87
CA ALA A 112 -1.49 -9.11 -11.62
C ALA A 112 -2.89 -9.71 -11.78
N GLU A 113 -3.00 -11.00 -12.09
CA GLU A 113 -4.27 -11.72 -12.19
C GLU A 113 -5.01 -11.70 -10.85
N ASN A 114 -4.33 -12.03 -9.74
CA ASN A 114 -4.92 -12.04 -8.41
C ASN A 114 -5.56 -10.69 -8.01
N TYR A 115 -4.98 -9.57 -8.40
CA TYR A 115 -5.56 -8.25 -8.13
C TYR A 115 -6.84 -7.96 -8.93
N THR A 116 -7.11 -8.69 -10.00
CA THR A 116 -8.34 -8.56 -10.79
C THR A 116 -9.50 -9.38 -10.23
N LEU A 117 -9.21 -10.31 -9.32
CA LEU A 117 -10.25 -11.11 -8.68
C LEU A 117 -11.02 -10.20 -7.70
N SER A 118 -12.35 -10.31 -7.78
CA SER A 118 -13.23 -9.53 -6.91
C SER A 118 -13.73 -10.40 -5.77
N ASP A 119 -13.36 -10.03 -4.55
CA ASP A 119 -13.96 -10.61 -3.36
C ASP A 119 -15.23 -9.88 -2.96
N ALA A 120 -16.11 -10.55 -2.24
CA ALA A 120 -17.30 -9.94 -1.68
C ALA A 120 -16.89 -8.90 -0.63
N ALA A 121 -17.37 -7.67 -0.80
CA ALA A 121 -17.11 -6.59 0.16
C ALA A 121 -17.69 -6.96 1.54
N THR A 122 -16.85 -6.94 2.57
CA THR A 122 -17.22 -7.24 3.94
C THR A 122 -16.95 -6.04 4.83
N LEU A 123 -17.94 -5.62 5.61
CA LEU A 123 -17.78 -4.58 6.62
C LEU A 123 -17.63 -5.20 8.01
N ILE A 124 -16.51 -4.93 8.67
CA ILE A 124 -16.23 -5.37 10.04
C ILE A 124 -16.30 -4.16 10.96
N ILE A 125 -17.15 -4.21 11.98
CA ILE A 125 -17.33 -3.14 12.97
C ILE A 125 -16.80 -3.61 14.32
N THR A 126 -15.86 -2.85 14.91
CA THR A 126 -15.39 -3.08 16.27
C THR A 126 -16.19 -2.24 17.26
N HIS A 127 -16.69 -2.86 18.32
CA HIS A 127 -17.47 -2.23 19.39
C HIS A 127 -16.89 -2.56 20.76
N GLY A 128 -17.03 -1.65 21.73
CA GLY A 128 -16.57 -1.85 23.11
C GLY A 128 -16.22 -0.53 23.80
N LEU A 129 -15.91 -0.59 25.08
CA LEU A 129 -15.60 0.57 25.93
C LEU A 129 -14.34 1.30 25.46
N SER A 130 -14.22 2.59 25.80
CA SER A 130 -12.99 3.34 25.57
C SER A 130 -11.82 2.66 26.30
N GLY A 131 -10.64 2.62 25.67
CA GLY A 131 -9.44 1.97 26.22
C GLY A 131 -9.41 0.43 26.17
N SER A 132 -10.44 -0.25 25.65
CA SER A 132 -10.51 -1.72 25.59
C SER A 132 -9.64 -2.39 24.51
N GLY A 133 -8.77 -1.66 23.83
CA GLY A 133 -7.86 -2.22 22.80
C GLY A 133 -8.46 -2.38 21.39
N LYS A 134 -9.67 -1.86 21.12
CA LYS A 134 -10.34 -1.97 19.81
C LYS A 134 -9.47 -1.55 18.63
N SER A 135 -8.81 -0.40 18.74
CA SER A 135 -7.98 0.14 17.64
C SER A 135 -6.75 -0.73 17.38
N THR A 136 -6.15 -1.29 18.44
CA THR A 136 -5.02 -2.22 18.31
C THR A 136 -5.45 -3.51 17.62
N PHE A 137 -6.56 -4.10 18.09
CA PHE A 137 -7.13 -5.30 17.47
C PHE A 137 -7.52 -5.06 16.00
N ALA A 138 -8.24 -3.95 15.73
CA ALA A 138 -8.66 -3.60 14.37
C ALA A 138 -7.48 -3.36 13.42
N SER A 139 -6.39 -2.74 13.91
CA SER A 139 -5.18 -2.54 13.12
C SER A 139 -4.49 -3.86 12.76
N GLN A 140 -4.38 -4.79 13.72
CA GLN A 140 -3.82 -6.11 13.47
C GLN A 140 -4.69 -6.92 12.50
N LEU A 141 -6.01 -6.93 12.72
CA LEU A 141 -6.96 -7.59 11.84
C LEU A 141 -6.87 -7.04 10.42
N ALA A 142 -6.83 -5.72 10.26
CA ALA A 142 -6.77 -5.07 8.96
C ALA A 142 -5.51 -5.45 8.18
N SER A 143 -4.36 -5.56 8.87
CA SER A 143 -3.11 -5.97 8.21
C SER A 143 -3.11 -7.45 7.80
N LEU A 144 -3.69 -8.32 8.61
CA LEU A 144 -3.74 -9.77 8.34
C LEU A 144 -4.81 -10.15 7.33
N ALA A 145 -5.97 -9.50 7.38
CA ALA A 145 -7.10 -9.77 6.49
C ALA A 145 -7.09 -8.94 5.20
N GLY A 146 -6.14 -8.04 5.02
CA GLY A 146 -6.07 -7.21 3.81
C GLY A 146 -7.20 -6.19 3.71
N CYS A 147 -7.53 -5.50 4.81
CA CYS A 147 -8.66 -4.58 4.89
C CYS A 147 -8.24 -3.13 5.11
N ILE A 148 -9.09 -2.20 4.68
CA ILE A 148 -8.96 -0.79 5.01
C ILE A 148 -9.42 -0.56 6.45
N HIS A 149 -8.58 0.06 7.26
CA HIS A 149 -8.85 0.39 8.66
C HIS A 149 -9.32 1.84 8.79
N LEU A 150 -10.62 2.04 8.88
CA LEU A 150 -11.20 3.35 9.17
C LEU A 150 -11.28 3.60 10.68
N ARG A 151 -10.72 4.70 11.13
CA ARG A 151 -10.75 5.14 12.52
C ARG A 151 -11.66 6.35 12.67
N SER A 152 -12.80 6.18 13.32
CA SER A 152 -13.80 7.23 13.49
C SER A 152 -13.29 8.46 14.27
N ASP A 153 -12.31 8.28 15.18
CA ASP A 153 -11.68 9.37 15.90
C ASP A 153 -10.79 10.24 14.99
N LEU A 154 -10.02 9.62 14.10
CA LEU A 154 -9.18 10.34 13.13
C LEU A 154 -10.04 11.09 12.11
N GLU A 155 -11.07 10.43 11.58
CA GLU A 155 -11.94 11.05 10.58
C GLU A 155 -12.73 12.23 11.16
N ARG A 156 -13.21 12.11 12.38
CA ARG A 156 -13.85 13.26 13.07
C ARG A 156 -12.89 14.43 13.24
N LYS A 157 -11.66 14.20 13.71
CA LYS A 157 -10.65 15.25 13.80
C LYS A 157 -10.40 15.91 12.45
N ARG A 158 -10.26 15.11 11.39
CA ARG A 158 -10.07 15.60 10.01
C ARG A 158 -11.23 16.50 9.56
N LEU A 159 -12.48 16.09 9.79
CA LEU A 159 -13.67 16.88 9.48
C LEU A 159 -13.71 18.25 10.19
N HIS A 160 -13.07 18.34 11.36
CA HIS A 160 -12.94 19.59 12.14
C HIS A 160 -11.60 20.31 11.91
N GLY A 161 -10.80 19.89 10.93
CA GLY A 161 -9.51 20.53 10.62
C GLY A 161 -8.43 20.32 11.69
N LEU A 162 -8.59 19.32 12.56
CA LEU A 162 -7.65 19.01 13.63
C LEU A 162 -6.63 17.95 13.16
N ALA A 163 -5.40 18.09 13.61
CA ALA A 163 -4.38 17.07 13.39
C ALA A 163 -4.75 15.75 14.11
N ALA A 164 -4.33 14.62 13.57
CA ALA A 164 -4.59 13.28 14.12
C ALA A 164 -4.19 13.14 15.61
N THR A 165 -3.10 13.81 16.00
CA THR A 165 -2.56 13.80 17.37
C THR A 165 -3.09 14.95 18.25
N ALA A 166 -3.86 15.90 17.70
CA ALA A 166 -4.38 17.02 18.47
C ALA A 166 -5.35 16.53 19.55
N ASP A 167 -5.29 17.15 20.73
CA ASP A 167 -6.37 17.03 21.71
C ASP A 167 -7.54 17.87 21.21
N SER A 168 -8.75 17.32 21.27
CA SER A 168 -9.95 18.05 20.87
C SER A 168 -10.45 19.03 21.93
N GLU A 169 -9.94 18.90 23.18
CA GLU A 169 -10.41 19.64 24.35
C GLU A 169 -11.96 19.59 24.54
N SER A 170 -12.61 18.65 23.89
CA SER A 170 -14.05 18.55 23.85
C SER A 170 -14.59 17.78 25.06
N PRO A 171 -15.63 18.28 25.74
CA PRO A 171 -16.29 17.54 26.84
C PRO A 171 -16.94 16.25 26.29
N VAL A 172 -16.94 15.19 27.10
CA VAL A 172 -17.46 13.86 26.75
C VAL A 172 -18.93 13.88 26.30
N ALA A 173 -19.72 14.85 26.76
CA ALA A 173 -21.15 14.95 26.49
C ALA A 173 -21.55 15.97 25.41
N GLY A 174 -20.61 16.68 24.83
CA GLY A 174 -20.89 17.69 23.80
C GLY A 174 -19.62 18.15 23.12
N GLY A 175 -19.43 17.79 21.91
CA GLY A 175 -18.25 18.12 21.16
C GLY A 175 -18.07 17.17 19.98
N ILE A 176 -16.85 16.98 19.56
CA ILE A 176 -16.53 16.07 18.46
C ILE A 176 -16.44 14.59 18.88
N TYR A 177 -16.75 14.28 20.14
CA TYR A 177 -16.83 12.91 20.66
C TYR A 177 -18.27 12.55 21.02
#